data_de2082ed59e4e77547faa16fd447f060
#
_entry.id   de2082ed59e4e77547faa16fd447f060
#
_cell.length_a   1.000
_cell.length_b   1.000
_cell.length_c   1.000
_cell.angle_alpha   90.00
_cell.angle_beta   90.00
_cell.angle_gamma   90.00
#
_symmetry.space_group_name_H-M   'P 1'
#
loop_
_entity.id
_entity.type
_entity.pdbx_description
1 polymer ?
#
loop_
_entity_poly.entity_id
_entity_poly.type
_entity_poly.pdbx_seq_one_letter_code
_entity_poly.pdbx_strand_id
1 'polypeptide(L)'
;MSTSAKKVAKKAAAAPAKKAVAKKAPAKNAAAKKVAVKASGAASPIKDTFTKASLAAHLADRSAVEPKSVKAVLAALEDTILGSVHKKGAGEFTLSGLLKIVVQAVPAKKRRFGKDPFSGEERWFPAKPASVRIKARPLKKLKDAAAG
;
A
#
# COMPACT_ATOMS: atom_id res chain seq x y z
N MET A 1 34.74 30.73 -51.79
CA MET A 1 34.46 32.18 -51.62
C MET A 1 33.59 32.32 -50.40
N SER A 2 34.24 32.68 -49.39
CA SER A 2 34.18 33.95 -48.63
C SER A 2 33.06 33.91 -47.61
N THR A 3 33.44 33.70 -46.34
CA THR A 3 33.72 34.69 -45.28
C THR A 3 32.44 35.31 -44.76
N SER A 4 32.09 35.43 -43.51
CA SER A 4 32.73 35.93 -42.31
C SER A 4 31.74 35.80 -41.20
N ALA A 5 32.02 35.30 -40.06
CA ALA A 5 32.69 35.81 -38.88
C ALA A 5 32.11 37.12 -38.31
N LYS A 6 31.96 37.07 -37.02
CA LYS A 6 31.98 38.13 -36.00
C LYS A 6 30.65 38.39 -35.29
N LYS A 7 30.58 38.53 -34.04
CA LYS A 7 31.46 38.79 -32.89
C LYS A 7 30.52 39.20 -31.72
N VAL A 8 30.64 38.52 -30.57
CA VAL A 8 31.01 39.09 -29.30
C VAL A 8 30.30 40.36 -28.80
N ALA A 9 29.67 40.25 -27.63
CA ALA A 9 29.80 41.07 -26.44
C ALA A 9 28.76 40.57 -25.41
N LYS A 10 29.07 39.92 -24.31
CA LYS A 10 29.75 40.36 -23.09
C LYS A 10 29.21 41.63 -22.47
N LYS A 11 28.46 41.47 -21.37
CA LYS A 11 28.47 42.32 -20.15
C LYS A 11 27.37 41.82 -19.24
N ALA A 12 27.65 41.15 -18.19
CA ALA A 12 28.20 41.52 -16.90
C ALA A 12 27.20 42.24 -15.99
N ALA A 13 26.91 41.57 -14.92
CA ALA A 13 26.75 42.03 -13.52
C ALA A 13 25.61 43.00 -13.18
N ALA A 14 24.76 42.54 -12.32
CA ALA A 14 24.51 43.13 -10.99
C ALA A 14 23.50 42.36 -10.18
N ALA A 15 23.94 41.68 -9.15
CA ALA A 15 23.22 41.61 -7.90
C ALA A 15 23.63 42.84 -7.08
N PRO A 16 22.98 43.25 -6.00
CA PRO A 16 22.09 42.54 -5.08
C PRO A 16 20.91 43.44 -4.60
N ALA A 17 19.92 42.83 -4.03
CA ALA A 17 19.17 43.47 -2.95
C ALA A 17 18.56 42.44 -2.03
N LYS A 18 19.23 42.27 -0.89
CA LYS A 18 18.65 41.78 0.36
C LYS A 18 17.38 42.59 0.66
N LYS A 19 16.29 41.89 0.96
CA LYS A 19 15.39 42.30 2.02
C LYS A 19 14.92 41.08 2.77
N ALA A 20 15.46 40.99 3.94
CA ALA A 20 15.04 40.10 5.01
C ALA A 20 13.68 40.54 5.55
N VAL A 21 13.13 39.60 6.33
CA VAL A 21 12.16 39.78 7.40
C VAL A 21 10.70 39.53 6.98
N ALA A 22 10.25 38.29 7.32
CA ALA A 22 9.25 38.17 8.35
C ALA A 22 9.22 36.72 8.86
N LYS A 23 9.94 36.55 9.90
CA LYS A 23 9.81 35.50 10.90
C LYS A 23 8.37 35.52 11.43
N LYS A 24 7.60 34.48 11.16
CA LYS A 24 6.43 34.17 11.96
C LYS A 24 6.47 32.69 12.26
N ALA A 25 7.11 32.37 13.33
CA ALA A 25 7.05 31.12 14.06
C ALA A 25 5.77 31.10 14.92
N PRO A 26 5.49 30.05 15.64
CA PRO A 26 4.60 28.95 15.27
C PRO A 26 3.37 29.01 16.19
N ALA A 27 2.24 28.65 15.66
CA ALA A 27 1.12 28.33 16.51
C ALA A 27 1.41 26.98 17.19
N LYS A 28 1.63 27.08 18.47
CA LYS A 28 1.67 26.01 19.43
C LYS A 28 0.51 25.03 19.19
N ASN A 29 0.85 23.84 18.74
CA ASN A 29 0.65 22.59 19.41
C ASN A 29 -0.52 22.60 20.41
N ALA A 30 -1.69 22.27 19.89
CA ALA A 30 -2.75 21.81 20.76
C ALA A 30 -2.40 20.39 21.22
N ALA A 31 -2.25 20.26 22.50
CA ALA A 31 -1.96 19.07 23.26
C ALA A 31 -2.57 17.81 22.64
N ALA A 32 -1.71 16.88 22.26
CA ALA A 32 -2.10 15.49 22.10
C ALA A 32 -2.63 15.01 23.45
N LYS A 33 -3.95 15.05 23.57
CA LYS A 33 -4.68 14.39 24.65
C LYS A 33 -4.33 12.91 24.48
N LYS A 34 -3.47 12.38 25.30
CA LYS A 34 -3.24 10.95 25.48
C LYS A 34 -4.59 10.34 25.83
N VAL A 35 -5.32 9.93 24.81
CA VAL A 35 -6.46 9.05 24.99
C VAL A 35 -5.81 7.72 25.36
N ALA A 36 -5.91 7.36 26.63
CA ALA A 36 -5.56 6.05 27.10
C ALA A 36 -6.40 5.05 26.30
N VAL A 37 -5.78 4.44 25.29
CA VAL A 37 -6.36 3.31 24.58
C VAL A 37 -6.48 2.21 25.63
N LYS A 38 -7.67 2.02 26.15
CA LYS A 38 -8.00 0.91 27.03
C LYS A 38 -7.63 -0.33 26.22
N ALA A 39 -6.54 -1.00 26.61
CA ALA A 39 -6.13 -2.23 25.99
C ALA A 39 -7.35 -3.15 25.97
N SER A 40 -7.89 -3.39 24.81
CA SER A 40 -9.09 -4.20 24.65
C SER A 40 -8.79 -5.60 25.16
N GLY A 41 -9.52 -6.00 26.19
CA GLY A 41 -9.60 -7.39 26.59
C GLY A 41 -9.88 -8.31 25.39
N ALA A 42 -9.81 -9.60 25.63
CA ALA A 42 -9.99 -10.65 24.63
C ALA A 42 -11.06 -10.29 23.59
N ALA A 43 -10.77 -10.55 22.31
CA ALA A 43 -11.69 -10.25 21.23
C ALA A 43 -13.00 -10.99 21.48
N SER A 44 -14.09 -10.24 21.71
CA SER A 44 -15.42 -10.84 21.81
C SER A 44 -15.88 -11.32 20.43
N PRO A 45 -16.57 -12.47 20.35
CA PRO A 45 -17.04 -12.98 19.08
C PRO A 45 -18.04 -12.02 18.42
N ILE A 46 -17.78 -11.71 17.17
CA ILE A 46 -18.62 -10.83 16.33
C ILE A 46 -19.38 -11.73 15.36
N LYS A 47 -20.70 -11.67 15.40
CA LYS A 47 -21.59 -12.51 14.59
C LYS A 47 -21.88 -11.90 13.21
N ASP A 48 -21.75 -10.60 13.07
CA ASP A 48 -22.13 -9.87 11.87
C ASP A 48 -20.94 -9.67 10.93
N THR A 49 -21.20 -9.72 9.63
CA THR A 49 -20.21 -9.39 8.61
C THR A 49 -20.10 -7.87 8.46
N PHE A 50 -18.87 -7.37 8.41
CA PHE A 50 -18.63 -5.96 8.25
C PHE A 50 -18.58 -5.54 6.78
N THR A 51 -19.31 -4.47 6.48
CA THR A 51 -19.07 -3.64 5.30
C THR A 51 -18.02 -2.58 5.62
N LYS A 52 -17.47 -1.90 4.62
CA LYS A 52 -16.48 -0.81 4.85
C LYS A 52 -17.01 0.27 5.80
N ALA A 53 -18.29 0.62 5.68
CA ALA A 53 -18.93 1.63 6.52
C ALA A 53 -19.15 1.13 7.95
N SER A 54 -19.71 -0.08 8.12
CA SER A 54 -19.96 -0.65 9.44
C SER A 54 -18.68 -0.95 10.20
N LEU A 55 -17.62 -1.38 9.49
CA LEU A 55 -16.29 -1.57 10.07
C LEU A 55 -15.74 -0.25 10.62
N ALA A 56 -15.85 0.84 9.85
CA ALA A 56 -15.37 2.15 10.30
C ALA A 56 -16.14 2.65 11.52
N ALA A 57 -17.47 2.45 11.58
CA ALA A 57 -18.29 2.79 12.73
C ALA A 57 -17.90 1.96 13.97
N HIS A 58 -17.82 0.65 13.83
CA HIS A 58 -17.41 -0.25 14.92
C HIS A 58 -16.03 0.08 15.48
N LEU A 59 -15.06 0.39 14.60
CA LEU A 59 -13.73 0.81 15.04
C LEU A 59 -13.76 2.18 15.73
N ALA A 60 -14.57 3.11 15.26
CA ALA A 60 -14.73 4.42 15.90
C ALA A 60 -15.28 4.28 17.33
N ASP A 61 -16.34 3.49 17.52
CA ASP A 61 -16.93 3.22 18.83
C ASP A 61 -15.93 2.54 19.77
N ARG A 62 -15.18 1.56 19.27
CA ARG A 62 -14.22 0.82 20.09
C ARG A 62 -12.96 1.61 20.44
N SER A 63 -12.51 2.48 19.55
CA SER A 63 -11.31 3.30 19.74
C SER A 63 -11.58 4.68 20.33
N ALA A 64 -12.84 5.07 20.44
CA ALA A 64 -13.27 6.43 20.81
C ALA A 64 -12.63 7.52 19.91
N VAL A 65 -12.42 7.19 18.64
CA VAL A 65 -11.87 8.09 17.62
C VAL A 65 -12.98 8.49 16.66
N GLU A 66 -12.91 9.71 16.17
CA GLU A 66 -13.90 10.21 15.20
C GLU A 66 -13.99 9.31 13.95
N PRO A 67 -15.21 8.95 13.48
CA PRO A 67 -15.39 8.08 12.31
C PRO A 67 -14.71 8.56 11.04
N LYS A 68 -14.55 9.87 10.88
CA LYS A 68 -13.83 10.47 9.75
C LYS A 68 -12.33 10.11 9.78
N SER A 69 -11.72 10.21 10.94
CA SER A 69 -10.33 9.85 11.16
C SER A 69 -10.09 8.35 10.98
N VAL A 70 -11.01 7.51 11.44
CA VAL A 70 -10.95 6.06 11.23
C VAL A 70 -11.03 5.70 9.75
N LYS A 71 -11.91 6.34 8.99
CA LYS A 71 -12.01 6.16 7.53
C LYS A 71 -10.71 6.55 6.82
N ALA A 72 -10.09 7.65 7.23
CA ALA A 72 -8.81 8.08 6.67
C ALA A 72 -7.68 7.07 6.95
N VAL A 73 -7.60 6.53 8.16
CA VAL A 73 -6.63 5.50 8.54
C VAL A 73 -6.84 4.20 7.75
N LEU A 74 -8.10 3.77 7.59
CA LEU A 74 -8.43 2.57 6.79
C LEU A 74 -8.05 2.77 5.31
N ALA A 75 -8.32 3.94 4.74
CA ALA A 75 -7.92 4.25 3.37
C ALA A 75 -6.39 4.24 3.22
N ALA A 76 -5.67 4.87 4.13
CA ALA A 76 -4.20 4.86 4.12
C ALA A 76 -3.63 3.43 4.28
N LEU A 77 -4.28 2.57 5.07
CA LEU A 77 -3.90 1.16 5.19
C LEU A 77 -4.15 0.40 3.88
N GLU A 78 -5.31 0.60 3.25
CA GLU A 78 -5.61 0.03 1.93
C GLU A 78 -4.54 0.43 0.90
N ASP A 79 -4.20 1.73 0.82
CA ASP A 79 -3.18 2.25 -0.10
C ASP A 79 -1.79 1.67 0.19
N THR A 80 -1.43 1.52 1.46
CA THR A 80 -0.16 0.91 1.87
C THR A 80 -0.07 -0.55 1.44
N ILE A 81 -1.15 -1.31 1.60
CA ILE A 81 -1.23 -2.71 1.17
C ILE A 81 -1.08 -2.79 -0.35
N LEU A 82 -1.85 -1.99 -1.08
CA LEU A 82 -1.81 -1.95 -2.55
C LEU A 82 -0.43 -1.55 -3.07
N GLY A 83 0.19 -0.53 -2.46
CA GLY A 83 1.55 -0.10 -2.79
C GLY A 83 2.60 -1.17 -2.55
N SER A 84 2.48 -1.93 -1.45
CA SER A 84 3.41 -3.01 -1.11
C SER A 84 3.29 -4.21 -2.05
N VAL A 85 2.06 -4.50 -2.50
CA VAL A 85 1.73 -5.63 -3.41
C VAL A 85 1.96 -5.26 -4.88
N HIS A 86 2.11 -3.97 -5.19
CA HIS A 86 2.33 -3.51 -6.55
C HIS A 86 3.60 -4.14 -7.16
N LYS A 87 3.63 -4.28 -8.51
CA LYS A 87 4.74 -4.90 -9.28
C LYS A 87 6.12 -4.32 -8.98
N LYS A 88 6.18 -3.03 -8.61
CA LYS A 88 7.41 -2.32 -8.21
C LYS A 88 7.56 -2.20 -6.69
N GLY A 89 6.63 -2.73 -5.93
CA GLY A 89 6.66 -2.70 -4.47
C GLY A 89 7.51 -3.81 -3.88
N ALA A 90 7.46 -3.95 -2.56
CA ALA A 90 8.21 -4.97 -1.81
C ALA A 90 7.81 -6.41 -2.15
N GLY A 91 6.64 -6.61 -2.79
CA GLY A 91 6.09 -7.92 -3.11
C GLY A 91 5.52 -8.68 -1.92
N GLU A 92 5.60 -8.12 -0.73
CA GLU A 92 4.97 -8.69 0.46
C GLU A 92 4.47 -7.62 1.42
N PHE A 93 3.41 -7.96 2.14
CA PHE A 93 2.86 -7.14 3.21
C PHE A 93 2.49 -8.03 4.40
N THR A 94 2.88 -7.62 5.60
CA THR A 94 2.55 -8.36 6.82
C THR A 94 1.76 -7.47 7.77
N LEU A 95 0.52 -7.87 8.05
CA LEU A 95 -0.27 -7.30 9.14
C LEU A 95 0.06 -8.09 10.41
N SER A 96 0.73 -7.44 11.35
CA SER A 96 1.32 -8.07 12.53
C SER A 96 0.34 -9.00 13.26
N GLY A 97 0.71 -10.27 13.34
CA GLY A 97 -0.05 -11.31 14.03
C GLY A 97 -1.28 -11.83 13.29
N LEU A 98 -1.79 -11.18 12.26
CA LEU A 98 -3.03 -11.55 11.59
C LEU A 98 -2.80 -12.22 10.23
N LEU A 99 -2.17 -11.53 9.29
CA LEU A 99 -2.12 -11.93 7.91
C LEU A 99 -0.79 -11.55 7.25
N LYS A 100 -0.24 -12.46 6.44
CA LYS A 100 0.86 -12.18 5.53
C LYS A 100 0.40 -12.37 4.08
N ILE A 101 0.57 -11.34 3.27
CA ILE A 101 0.28 -11.35 1.83
C ILE A 101 1.61 -11.42 1.10
N VAL A 102 1.75 -12.32 0.16
CA VAL A 102 2.96 -12.49 -0.67
C VAL A 102 2.58 -12.54 -2.13
N VAL A 103 3.26 -11.77 -2.93
CA VAL A 103 3.13 -11.75 -4.39
C VAL A 103 4.13 -12.73 -4.99
N GLN A 104 3.66 -13.67 -5.78
CA GLN A 104 4.50 -14.60 -6.52
C GLN A 104 4.36 -14.34 -8.02
N ALA A 105 5.47 -14.01 -8.66
CA ALA A 105 5.55 -14.00 -10.11
C ALA A 105 5.55 -15.44 -10.64
N VAL A 106 4.62 -15.77 -11.49
CA VAL A 106 4.56 -17.05 -12.20
C VAL A 106 5.14 -16.79 -13.60
N PRO A 107 6.27 -17.42 -13.95
CA PRO A 107 6.89 -17.22 -15.25
C PRO A 107 5.98 -17.72 -16.37
N ALA A 108 6.14 -17.15 -17.55
CA ALA A 108 5.49 -17.61 -18.75
C ALA A 108 5.88 -19.06 -19.05
N LYS A 109 4.91 -19.89 -19.39
CA LYS A 109 5.14 -21.26 -19.84
C LYS A 109 5.02 -21.32 -21.35
N LYS A 110 6.01 -21.88 -22.00
CA LYS A 110 5.98 -22.14 -23.44
C LYS A 110 4.89 -23.15 -23.77
N ARG A 111 4.43 -23.17 -25.02
CA ARG A 111 3.54 -24.21 -25.50
C ARG A 111 4.23 -25.57 -25.32
N ARG A 112 3.45 -26.55 -24.91
CA ARG A 112 3.95 -27.91 -24.70
C ARG A 112 3.05 -28.91 -25.40
N PHE A 113 3.64 -29.95 -25.91
CA PHE A 113 2.92 -31.11 -26.40
C PHE A 113 2.62 -32.05 -25.22
N GLY A 114 1.45 -32.64 -25.19
CA GLY A 114 1.07 -33.58 -24.14
C GLY A 114 -0.30 -34.18 -24.36
N LYS A 115 -0.58 -35.25 -23.64
CA LYS A 115 -1.85 -35.95 -23.68
C LYS A 115 -2.90 -35.20 -22.87
N ASP A 116 -4.07 -35.02 -23.45
CA ASP A 116 -5.22 -34.42 -22.75
C ASP A 116 -5.84 -35.46 -21.80
N PRO A 117 -5.93 -35.16 -20.49
CA PRO A 117 -6.46 -36.10 -19.52
C PRO A 117 -7.95 -36.40 -19.72
N PHE A 118 -8.71 -35.56 -20.46
CA PHE A 118 -10.13 -35.74 -20.69
C PHE A 118 -10.45 -36.49 -21.97
N SER A 119 -9.79 -36.17 -23.08
CA SER A 119 -10.03 -36.81 -24.37
C SER A 119 -9.07 -37.98 -24.66
N GLY A 120 -7.96 -38.05 -23.93
CA GLY A 120 -6.92 -39.05 -24.20
C GLY A 120 -6.09 -38.79 -25.44
N GLU A 121 -6.37 -37.70 -26.17
CA GLU A 121 -5.67 -37.33 -27.40
C GLU A 121 -4.42 -36.51 -27.12
N GLU A 122 -3.44 -36.67 -27.97
CA GLU A 122 -2.23 -35.86 -27.92
C GLU A 122 -2.44 -34.53 -28.63
N ARG A 123 -2.26 -33.42 -27.90
CA ARG A 123 -2.38 -32.07 -28.46
C ARG A 123 -1.37 -31.07 -27.93
N TRP A 124 -1.22 -29.98 -28.67
CA TRP A 124 -0.43 -28.84 -28.23
C TRP A 124 -1.23 -27.99 -27.26
N PHE A 125 -0.74 -27.90 -26.04
CA PHE A 125 -1.28 -26.93 -25.07
C PHE A 125 -0.72 -25.55 -25.37
N PRO A 126 -1.57 -24.50 -25.36
CA PRO A 126 -1.14 -23.14 -25.65
C PRO A 126 -0.14 -22.62 -24.62
N ALA A 127 0.70 -21.69 -25.05
CA ALA A 127 1.58 -20.98 -24.14
C ALA A 127 0.76 -20.18 -23.11
N LYS A 128 1.20 -20.18 -21.85
CA LYS A 128 0.59 -19.36 -20.81
C LYS A 128 1.48 -18.14 -20.57
N PRO A 129 0.93 -16.92 -20.63
CA PRO A 129 1.68 -15.70 -20.35
C PRO A 129 2.16 -15.67 -18.89
N ALA A 130 3.14 -14.85 -18.62
CA ALA A 130 3.54 -14.56 -17.24
C ALA A 130 2.36 -13.95 -16.49
N SER A 131 2.16 -14.42 -15.28
CA SER A 131 1.06 -13.96 -14.41
C SER A 131 1.56 -13.69 -13.00
N VAL A 132 0.76 -13.02 -12.21
CA VAL A 132 1.06 -12.75 -10.81
C VAL A 132 0.04 -13.49 -9.95
N ARG A 133 0.51 -14.21 -8.95
CA ARG A 133 -0.32 -14.90 -7.97
C ARG A 133 -0.14 -14.26 -6.61
N ILE A 134 -1.24 -13.88 -5.98
CA ILE A 134 -1.25 -13.39 -4.61
C ILE A 134 -1.57 -14.56 -3.69
N LYS A 135 -0.73 -14.75 -2.67
CA LYS A 135 -0.95 -15.72 -1.60
C LYS A 135 -1.13 -14.99 -0.27
N ALA A 136 -2.26 -15.21 0.37
CA ALA A 136 -2.53 -14.77 1.72
C ALA A 136 -2.33 -15.93 2.69
N ARG A 137 -1.57 -15.70 3.77
CA ARG A 137 -1.31 -16.70 4.81
C ARG A 137 -1.75 -16.17 6.16
N PRO A 138 -2.65 -16.84 6.87
CA PRO A 138 -3.01 -16.47 8.23
C PRO A 138 -1.81 -16.69 9.16
N LEU A 139 -1.59 -15.77 10.07
CA LEU A 139 -0.58 -15.85 11.12
C LEU A 139 -1.17 -16.42 12.41
N LYS A 140 -0.32 -16.65 13.42
CA LYS A 140 -0.66 -17.38 14.65
C LYS A 140 -1.90 -16.83 15.35
N LYS A 141 -1.95 -15.51 15.59
CA LYS A 141 -3.10 -14.91 16.31
C LYS A 141 -4.45 -15.14 15.61
N LEU A 142 -4.46 -15.12 14.27
CA LEU A 142 -5.68 -15.37 13.51
C LEU A 142 -6.07 -16.86 13.56
N LYS A 143 -5.10 -17.75 13.55
CA LYS A 143 -5.33 -19.20 13.68
C LYS A 143 -5.82 -19.56 15.07
N ASP A 144 -5.19 -19.02 16.10
CA ASP A 144 -5.56 -19.27 17.50
C ASP A 144 -6.98 -18.75 17.78
N ALA A 145 -7.34 -17.58 17.23
CA ALA A 145 -8.69 -17.04 17.36
C ALA A 145 -9.77 -17.85 16.60
N ALA A 146 -9.37 -18.60 15.57
CA ALA A 146 -10.29 -19.46 14.82
C ALA A 146 -10.41 -20.87 15.42
N ALA A 147 -9.45 -21.29 16.25
CA ALA A 147 -9.42 -22.62 16.86
C ALA A 147 -10.06 -22.66 18.27
N GLY A 148 -10.20 -21.50 18.93
CA GLY A 148 -10.84 -21.36 20.25
C GLY A 148 -12.26 -20.93 20.15
#